data_1fa999f11d756deeaf1f567b9fcfa0b3
#
_entry.id   1fa999f11d756deeaf1f567b9fcfa0b3
#
_cell.length_a   1.000
_cell.length_b   1.000
_cell.length_c   1.000
_cell.angle_alpha   90.00
_cell.angle_beta   90.00
_cell.angle_gamma   90.00
#
_symmetry.space_group_name_H-M   'P 1'
#
loop_
_entity.id
_entity.type
_entity.pdbx_description
1 polymer ?
#
loop_
_entity_poly.entity_id
_entity_poly.type
_entity_poly.pdbx_seq_one_letter_code
_entity_poly.pdbx_strand_id
1 'polypeptide(L)'
;VHDHRHRKWRHLDTCQFTTIVEADVPRIMCPEHGCLTLPVPWAGPGSRYTLLFESFVLSWLKISTVDAVRKQLKLSWNAVDGIMTRAVKRGLARIKKPLSARHMNVDEVAFKKGHRYITVISDRDGRALALTDDRGTESLAGYLRTLTDGQLLAIKTLSMDMNAGYIRAARIHLPSAVEKIAFDRFHVAKQLGEVVDKTRQNEHPHLPVESRHQAKGTRFLWQYSDKWMTESRQEKLMWLRAQMKLTSQCWALKELAKDIWNRPWSEERRSDWQRWLALAANSDVPMMK
;
A
#
# COMPACT_ATOMS: atom_id res chain seq x y z
N VAL A 1 17.45 26.54 41.13
CA VAL A 1 16.22 26.85 40.35
C VAL A 1 16.27 28.32 39.97
N HIS A 2 16.04 28.63 38.71
CA HIS A 2 16.00 30.03 38.25
C HIS A 2 14.62 30.66 38.54
N ASP A 3 13.53 29.97 38.10
CA ASP A 3 12.16 30.33 38.39
C ASP A 3 11.22 29.10 38.12
N HIS A 4 9.93 29.32 38.13
CA HIS A 4 8.92 28.30 37.85
C HIS A 4 8.04 28.77 36.70
N ARG A 5 7.66 27.86 35.82
CA ARG A 5 6.72 28.09 34.74
C ARG A 5 5.45 27.29 34.95
N HIS A 6 4.30 27.95 35.11
CA HIS A 6 3.00 27.30 35.18
C HIS A 6 2.68 26.63 33.83
N ARG A 7 2.33 25.35 33.84
CA ARG A 7 2.01 24.56 32.64
C ARG A 7 0.79 23.67 32.88
N LYS A 8 0.04 23.44 31.78
CA LYS A 8 -1.16 22.61 31.76
C LYS A 8 -1.01 21.54 30.69
N TRP A 9 -1.52 20.32 30.99
CA TRP A 9 -1.55 19.20 30.08
C TRP A 9 -2.92 18.55 30.09
N ARG A 10 -3.51 18.31 28.92
CA ARG A 10 -4.71 17.48 28.84
C ARG A 10 -4.35 16.03 29.17
N HIS A 11 -5.13 15.46 30.07
CA HIS A 11 -5.06 14.05 30.46
C HIS A 11 -6.24 13.26 29.90
N LEU A 12 -6.33 11.97 30.22
CA LEU A 12 -7.49 11.14 29.95
C LEU A 12 -8.71 11.75 30.64
N ASP A 13 -9.82 11.80 29.93
CA ASP A 13 -11.07 12.32 30.48
C ASP A 13 -11.55 11.42 31.62
N THR A 14 -12.05 12.03 32.69
CA THR A 14 -12.65 11.35 33.81
C THR A 14 -14.16 11.35 33.61
N CYS A 15 -14.73 10.20 33.29
CA CYS A 15 -16.11 10.08 32.78
C CYS A 15 -16.30 10.96 31.53
N GLN A 16 -17.23 11.92 31.56
CA GLN A 16 -17.46 12.88 30.48
C GLN A 16 -16.69 14.21 30.61
N PHE A 17 -15.91 14.39 31.68
CA PHE A 17 -15.22 15.64 32.00
C PHE A 17 -13.80 15.63 31.47
N THR A 18 -13.43 16.73 30.81
CA THR A 18 -12.05 16.97 30.36
C THR A 18 -11.15 17.17 31.57
N THR A 19 -10.13 16.30 31.71
CA THR A 19 -9.16 16.37 32.80
C THR A 19 -7.92 17.14 32.37
N ILE A 20 -7.51 18.12 33.17
CA ILE A 20 -6.31 18.91 32.97
C ILE A 20 -5.36 18.69 34.17
N VAL A 21 -4.13 18.33 33.89
CA VAL A 21 -3.04 18.28 34.89
C VAL A 21 -2.31 19.61 34.84
N GLU A 22 -2.16 20.27 35.98
CA GLU A 22 -1.45 21.54 36.11
C GLU A 22 -0.28 21.42 37.08
N ALA A 23 0.84 22.07 36.78
CA ALA A 23 1.98 22.12 37.68
C ALA A 23 2.88 23.34 37.38
N ASP A 24 3.54 23.81 38.42
CA ASP A 24 4.61 24.81 38.34
C ASP A 24 5.94 24.08 38.12
N VAL A 25 6.43 24.12 36.88
CA VAL A 25 7.63 23.38 36.46
C VAL A 25 8.86 24.23 36.67
N PRO A 26 9.86 23.77 37.46
CA PRO A 26 11.09 24.50 37.67
C PRO A 26 11.86 24.71 36.38
N ARG A 27 12.50 25.88 36.27
CA ARG A 27 13.52 26.17 35.28
C ARG A 27 14.89 26.33 35.97
N ILE A 28 15.91 25.86 35.29
CA ILE A 28 17.30 25.93 35.75
C ILE A 28 18.15 26.70 34.76
N MET A 29 19.16 27.41 35.25
CA MET A 29 20.13 28.03 34.37
C MET A 29 21.26 27.03 34.12
N CYS A 30 21.47 26.67 32.84
CA CYS A 30 22.59 25.86 32.40
C CYS A 30 23.67 26.77 31.80
N PRO A 31 24.94 26.63 32.17
CA PRO A 31 26.02 27.44 31.61
C PRO A 31 26.16 27.32 30.09
N GLU A 32 25.88 26.13 29.54
CA GLU A 32 26.05 25.83 28.12
C GLU A 32 24.76 26.09 27.29
N HIS A 33 23.58 25.86 27.87
CA HIS A 33 22.31 25.85 27.14
C HIS A 33 21.36 26.97 27.60
N GLY A 34 21.75 27.82 28.53
CA GLY A 34 20.88 28.89 29.05
C GLY A 34 19.76 28.36 29.96
N CYS A 35 18.62 29.03 29.96
CA CYS A 35 17.51 28.68 30.83
C CYS A 35 16.71 27.48 30.30
N LEU A 36 16.75 26.34 30.99
CA LEU A 36 16.08 25.09 30.65
C LEU A 36 14.90 24.81 31.58
N THR A 37 13.78 24.41 31.00
CA THR A 37 12.64 23.88 31.77
C THR A 37 12.87 22.40 32.05
N LEU A 38 12.75 21.99 33.30
CA LEU A 38 12.92 20.58 33.68
C LEU A 38 11.86 19.69 33.02
N PRO A 39 12.22 18.48 32.60
CA PRO A 39 11.26 17.53 32.07
C PRO A 39 10.30 17.06 33.17
N VAL A 40 9.05 16.79 32.77
CA VAL A 40 8.03 16.18 33.66
C VAL A 40 7.83 14.72 33.27
N PRO A 41 7.58 13.82 34.25
CA PRO A 41 7.49 12.38 33.95
C PRO A 41 6.24 11.99 33.15
N TRP A 42 5.20 12.80 33.20
CA TRP A 42 3.90 12.48 32.55
C TRP A 42 3.74 13.05 31.13
N ALA A 43 4.66 13.87 30.63
CA ALA A 43 4.54 14.45 29.30
C ALA A 43 5.88 14.54 28.57
N GLY A 44 5.87 14.33 27.26
CA GLY A 44 7.03 14.53 26.40
C GLY A 44 7.42 16.02 26.27
N PRO A 45 8.69 16.32 25.90
CA PRO A 45 9.17 17.67 25.69
C PRO A 45 8.26 18.45 24.73
N GLY A 46 7.86 19.65 25.12
CA GLY A 46 6.99 20.54 24.31
C GLY A 46 5.52 20.10 24.18
N SER A 47 5.15 18.93 24.68
CA SER A 47 3.75 18.46 24.61
C SER A 47 2.84 19.23 25.56
N ARG A 48 1.58 19.43 25.13
CA ARG A 48 0.45 19.90 25.94
C ARG A 48 -0.49 18.72 26.33
N TYR A 49 -0.03 17.49 26.13
CA TYR A 49 -0.76 16.28 26.40
C TYR A 49 0.07 15.35 27.26
N THR A 50 -0.57 14.62 28.16
CA THR A 50 0.14 13.58 28.91
C THR A 50 0.44 12.39 28.00
N LEU A 51 1.45 11.60 28.34
CA LEU A 51 1.81 10.39 27.57
C LEU A 51 0.65 9.38 27.50
N LEU A 52 -0.14 9.29 28.57
CA LEU A 52 -1.34 8.42 28.58
C LEU A 52 -2.41 8.92 27.61
N PHE A 53 -2.64 10.24 27.56
CA PHE A 53 -3.56 10.80 26.58
C PHE A 53 -3.06 10.62 25.14
N GLU A 54 -1.76 10.86 24.87
CA GLU A 54 -1.16 10.58 23.55
C GLU A 54 -1.32 9.10 23.16
N SER A 55 -1.09 8.17 24.10
CA SER A 55 -1.29 6.73 23.87
C SER A 55 -2.73 6.38 23.52
N PHE A 56 -3.68 7.00 24.19
CA PHE A 56 -5.12 6.82 23.93
C PHE A 56 -5.49 7.36 22.52
N VAL A 57 -5.03 8.54 22.15
CA VAL A 57 -5.23 9.08 20.78
C VAL A 57 -4.66 8.11 19.74
N LEU A 58 -3.45 7.58 19.96
CA LEU A 58 -2.82 6.63 19.04
C LEU A 58 -3.59 5.30 18.93
N SER A 59 -4.21 4.83 20.02
CA SER A 59 -5.04 3.62 19.96
C SER A 59 -6.27 3.81 19.06
N TRP A 60 -6.90 4.97 19.12
CA TRP A 60 -8.01 5.32 18.23
C TRP A 60 -7.58 5.48 16.78
N LEU A 61 -6.40 6.05 16.53
CA LEU A 61 -5.86 6.22 15.17
C LEU A 61 -5.53 4.90 14.46
N LYS A 62 -5.40 3.79 15.21
CA LYS A 62 -5.21 2.45 14.63
C LYS A 62 -6.48 1.88 13.99
N ILE A 63 -7.64 2.34 14.41
CA ILE A 63 -8.94 1.77 14.03
C ILE A 63 -9.90 2.80 13.40
N SER A 64 -9.48 4.06 13.33
CA SER A 64 -10.36 5.14 12.85
C SER A 64 -9.57 6.20 12.08
N THR A 65 -10.27 7.01 11.28
CA THR A 65 -9.64 8.10 10.53
C THR A 65 -9.21 9.25 11.44
N VAL A 66 -8.20 10.01 11.03
CA VAL A 66 -7.73 11.20 11.75
C VAL A 66 -8.87 12.19 12.02
N ASP A 67 -9.77 12.41 11.05
CA ASP A 67 -10.91 13.33 11.22
C ASP A 67 -11.92 12.83 12.26
N ALA A 68 -12.22 11.55 12.27
CA ALA A 68 -13.10 10.96 13.28
C ALA A 68 -12.51 11.07 14.70
N VAL A 69 -11.21 10.73 14.86
CA VAL A 69 -10.51 10.86 16.14
C VAL A 69 -10.47 12.31 16.62
N ARG A 70 -10.15 13.24 15.73
CA ARG A 70 -10.13 14.67 16.03
C ARG A 70 -11.47 15.16 16.55
N LYS A 71 -12.56 14.82 15.86
CA LYS A 71 -13.93 15.19 16.27
C LYS A 71 -14.32 14.58 17.60
N GLN A 72 -14.09 13.27 17.74
CA GLN A 72 -14.44 12.51 18.96
C GLN A 72 -13.73 13.04 20.21
N LEU A 73 -12.44 13.34 20.09
CA LEU A 73 -11.60 13.78 21.21
C LEU A 73 -11.49 15.31 21.32
N LYS A 74 -12.24 16.06 20.49
CA LYS A 74 -12.25 17.53 20.44
C LYS A 74 -10.84 18.11 20.28
N LEU A 75 -10.06 17.55 19.33
CA LEU A 75 -8.71 17.97 19.01
C LEU A 75 -8.65 18.77 17.70
N SER A 76 -7.66 19.64 17.56
CA SER A 76 -7.32 20.22 16.26
C SER A 76 -6.50 19.25 15.40
N TRP A 77 -6.45 19.47 14.08
CA TRP A 77 -5.57 18.73 13.17
C TRP A 77 -4.12 18.78 13.63
N ASN A 78 -3.62 19.96 13.95
CA ASN A 78 -2.23 20.15 14.41
C ASN A 78 -1.96 19.41 15.73
N ALA A 79 -2.97 19.25 16.58
CA ALA A 79 -2.83 18.50 17.82
C ALA A 79 -2.61 16.99 17.54
N VAL A 80 -3.44 16.42 16.67
CA VAL A 80 -3.31 15.00 16.28
C VAL A 80 -2.00 14.77 15.53
N ASP A 81 -1.67 15.62 14.56
CA ASP A 81 -0.42 15.55 13.81
C ASP A 81 0.81 15.62 14.74
N GLY A 82 0.80 16.56 15.69
CA GLY A 82 1.88 16.68 16.69
C GLY A 82 2.02 15.44 17.58
N ILE A 83 0.91 14.79 17.96
CA ILE A 83 0.92 13.53 18.72
C ILE A 83 1.52 12.41 17.87
N MET A 84 1.07 12.26 16.63
CA MET A 84 1.60 11.27 15.67
C MET A 84 3.11 11.47 15.44
N THR A 85 3.52 12.69 15.14
CA THR A 85 4.92 13.04 14.89
C THR A 85 5.81 12.68 16.07
N ARG A 86 5.40 13.01 17.31
CA ARG A 86 6.17 12.65 18.53
C ARG A 86 6.21 11.14 18.71
N ALA A 87 5.13 10.43 18.45
CA ALA A 87 5.08 8.97 18.56
C ALA A 87 6.02 8.31 17.54
N VAL A 88 6.00 8.75 16.28
CA VAL A 88 6.91 8.26 15.22
C VAL A 88 8.37 8.54 15.62
N LYS A 89 8.70 9.74 16.04
CA LYS A 89 10.07 10.08 16.49
C LYS A 89 10.55 9.18 17.63
N ARG A 90 9.69 8.94 18.64
CA ARG A 90 10.02 8.01 19.75
C ARG A 90 10.18 6.56 19.25
N GLY A 91 9.38 6.15 18.29
CA GLY A 91 9.49 4.83 17.68
C GLY A 91 10.80 4.66 16.92
N LEU A 92 11.11 5.60 16.04
CA LEU A 92 12.34 5.60 15.24
C LEU A 92 13.60 5.64 16.11
N ALA A 93 13.61 6.43 17.18
CA ALA A 93 14.76 6.50 18.11
C ALA A 93 15.08 5.16 18.81
N ARG A 94 14.13 4.21 18.85
CA ARG A 94 14.34 2.85 19.41
C ARG A 94 14.88 1.86 18.39
N ILE A 95 14.85 2.20 17.10
CA ILE A 95 15.30 1.32 16.01
C ILE A 95 16.82 1.51 15.87
N LYS A 96 17.58 0.50 16.27
CA LYS A 96 19.05 0.53 16.21
C LYS A 96 19.63 0.02 14.88
N LYS A 97 18.86 -0.73 14.11
CA LYS A 97 19.28 -1.34 12.83
C LYS A 97 18.15 -1.22 11.81
N PRO A 98 18.44 -1.15 10.51
CA PRO A 98 17.43 -1.18 9.47
C PRO A 98 16.49 -2.38 9.65
N LEU A 99 15.19 -2.13 9.57
CA LEU A 99 14.19 -3.19 9.67
C LEU A 99 14.19 -3.99 8.38
N SER A 100 14.07 -5.32 8.50
CA SER A 100 13.91 -6.22 7.37
C SER A 100 12.92 -7.34 7.72
N ALA A 101 12.38 -8.00 6.72
CA ALA A 101 11.48 -9.13 6.87
C ALA A 101 11.76 -10.19 5.80
N ARG A 102 11.37 -11.45 6.08
CA ARG A 102 11.49 -12.54 5.09
C ARG A 102 10.58 -12.36 3.88
N HIS A 103 9.43 -11.75 4.10
CA HIS A 103 8.44 -11.46 3.07
C HIS A 103 8.15 -9.97 3.12
N MET A 104 8.47 -9.27 2.04
CA MET A 104 8.33 -7.83 1.94
C MET A 104 7.43 -7.45 0.77
N ASN A 105 6.73 -6.33 0.93
CA ASN A 105 5.93 -5.71 -0.10
C ASN A 105 6.50 -4.33 -0.39
N VAL A 106 6.50 -3.95 -1.65
CA VAL A 106 6.87 -2.63 -2.15
C VAL A 106 5.69 -2.09 -2.92
N ASP A 107 5.21 -0.93 -2.50
CA ASP A 107 4.08 -0.25 -3.12
C ASP A 107 4.32 1.26 -3.15
N GLU A 108 3.56 1.99 -3.96
CA GLU A 108 3.66 3.44 -4.08
C GLU A 108 2.37 4.12 -3.66
N VAL A 109 2.54 5.23 -2.96
CA VAL A 109 1.42 6.08 -2.54
C VAL A 109 1.62 7.49 -3.08
N ALA A 110 0.64 7.98 -3.85
CA ALA A 110 0.60 9.38 -4.25
C ALA A 110 0.12 10.23 -3.06
N PHE A 111 0.95 11.15 -2.57
CA PHE A 111 0.60 11.95 -1.39
C PHE A 111 0.28 13.43 -1.70
N LYS A 112 0.57 13.90 -2.92
CA LYS A 112 0.24 15.26 -3.39
C LYS A 112 -0.19 15.27 -4.84
N LYS A 113 -1.00 16.27 -5.21
CA LYS A 113 -1.27 16.60 -6.62
C LYS A 113 0.06 16.88 -7.33
N GLY A 114 0.20 16.46 -8.61
CA GLY A 114 1.43 16.64 -9.39
C GLY A 114 2.36 15.44 -9.35
N HIS A 115 1.81 14.23 -9.16
CA HIS A 115 2.56 12.95 -9.25
C HIS A 115 3.75 12.85 -8.27
N ARG A 116 3.59 13.36 -7.06
CA ARG A 116 4.56 13.11 -5.99
C ARG A 116 4.20 11.82 -5.28
N TYR A 117 5.14 10.89 -5.30
CA TYR A 117 4.99 9.55 -4.74
C TYR A 117 5.95 9.34 -3.58
N ILE A 118 5.58 8.45 -2.70
CA ILE A 118 6.49 7.79 -1.74
C ILE A 118 6.40 6.29 -1.98
N THR A 119 7.53 5.63 -1.90
CA THR A 119 7.61 4.18 -1.89
C THR A 119 7.48 3.69 -0.44
N VAL A 120 6.55 2.80 -0.22
CA VAL A 120 6.31 2.15 1.08
C VAL A 120 6.86 0.73 0.99
N ILE A 121 7.80 0.40 1.87
CA ILE A 121 8.30 -0.96 2.02
C ILE A 121 7.74 -1.49 3.32
N SER A 122 7.02 -2.60 3.26
CA SER A 122 6.34 -3.21 4.40
C SER A 122 6.61 -4.71 4.51
N ASP A 123 6.35 -5.30 5.68
CA ASP A 123 6.31 -6.74 5.84
C ASP A 123 4.94 -7.30 5.44
N ARG A 124 4.80 -8.63 5.56
CA ARG A 124 3.56 -9.34 5.24
C ARG A 124 2.36 -8.92 6.11
N ASP A 125 2.62 -8.46 7.32
CA ASP A 125 1.59 -8.05 8.28
C ASP A 125 1.22 -6.56 8.14
N GLY A 126 1.78 -5.89 7.13
CA GLY A 126 1.52 -4.47 6.83
C GLY A 126 2.32 -3.49 7.69
N ARG A 127 3.33 -3.97 8.46
CA ARG A 127 4.21 -3.08 9.20
C ARG A 127 5.16 -2.39 8.24
N ALA A 128 5.21 -1.07 8.26
CA ALA A 128 6.17 -0.29 7.50
C ALA A 128 7.60 -0.57 7.99
N LEU A 129 8.47 -0.98 7.08
CA LEU A 129 9.90 -1.19 7.29
C LEU A 129 10.69 0.05 6.89
N ALA A 130 10.32 0.67 5.77
CA ALA A 130 10.88 1.93 5.30
C ALA A 130 9.87 2.72 4.47
N LEU A 131 10.11 4.03 4.43
CA LEU A 131 9.47 4.98 3.53
C LEU A 131 10.58 5.71 2.78
N THR A 132 10.50 5.73 1.47
CA THR A 132 11.48 6.41 0.62
C THR A 132 10.79 7.34 -0.36
N ASP A 133 11.45 8.41 -0.72
CA ASP A 133 10.92 9.37 -1.68
C ASP A 133 10.85 8.75 -3.08
N ASP A 134 9.86 9.23 -3.87
CA ASP A 134 9.66 8.86 -5.26
C ASP A 134 9.26 7.37 -5.47
N ARG A 135 9.22 6.92 -6.75
CA ARG A 135 8.90 5.57 -7.21
C ARG A 135 9.89 5.02 -8.23
N GLY A 136 11.10 5.53 -8.19
CA GLY A 136 12.17 5.16 -9.11
C GLY A 136 13.00 3.98 -8.62
N THR A 137 14.03 3.65 -9.39
CA THR A 137 15.00 2.60 -9.03
C THR A 137 15.66 2.90 -7.68
N GLU A 138 16.00 4.17 -7.44
CA GLU A 138 16.72 4.58 -6.23
C GLU A 138 15.87 4.45 -4.96
N SER A 139 14.55 4.58 -5.05
CA SER A 139 13.63 4.44 -3.93
C SER A 139 13.77 3.08 -3.25
N LEU A 140 13.82 1.99 -4.01
CA LEU A 140 14.02 0.64 -3.47
C LEU A 140 15.50 0.34 -3.25
N ALA A 141 16.38 0.74 -4.18
CA ALA A 141 17.82 0.49 -4.08
C ALA A 141 18.43 1.13 -2.82
N GLY A 142 18.05 2.37 -2.51
CA GLY A 142 18.50 3.08 -1.31
C GLY A 142 18.19 2.28 -0.04
N TYR A 143 16.99 1.72 0.09
CA TYR A 143 16.65 0.87 1.22
C TYR A 143 17.44 -0.44 1.22
N LEU A 144 17.51 -1.16 0.10
CA LEU A 144 18.21 -2.44 0.04
C LEU A 144 19.71 -2.31 0.43
N ARG A 145 20.36 -1.21 0.04
CA ARG A 145 21.75 -0.91 0.44
C ARG A 145 21.95 -0.69 1.94
N THR A 146 20.89 -0.37 2.70
CA THR A 146 21.00 -0.24 4.16
C THR A 146 21.01 -1.59 4.87
N LEU A 147 20.59 -2.66 4.19
CA LEU A 147 20.52 -4.00 4.75
C LEU A 147 21.88 -4.69 4.70
N THR A 148 22.15 -5.53 5.69
CA THR A 148 23.34 -6.40 5.69
C THR A 148 23.14 -7.57 4.72
N ASP A 149 24.24 -8.20 4.28
CA ASP A 149 24.18 -9.38 3.40
C ASP A 149 23.32 -10.49 4.01
N GLY A 150 23.44 -10.74 5.32
CA GLY A 150 22.60 -11.72 6.01
C GLY A 150 21.11 -11.36 5.97
N GLN A 151 20.74 -10.08 6.03
CA GLN A 151 19.37 -9.62 5.89
C GLN A 151 18.87 -9.81 4.45
N LEU A 152 19.69 -9.47 3.44
CA LEU A 152 19.35 -9.65 2.03
C LEU A 152 19.17 -11.15 1.66
N LEU A 153 20.01 -12.02 2.18
CA LEU A 153 19.90 -13.46 2.00
C LEU A 153 18.64 -14.03 2.67
N ALA A 154 18.25 -13.48 3.83
CA ALA A 154 17.06 -13.92 4.57
C ALA A 154 15.74 -13.56 3.89
N ILE A 155 15.73 -12.61 2.95
CA ILE A 155 14.55 -12.25 2.17
C ILE A 155 14.17 -13.43 1.26
N LYS A 156 12.95 -13.94 1.42
CA LYS A 156 12.39 -15.03 0.61
C LYS A 156 11.51 -14.55 -0.52
N THR A 157 10.74 -13.48 -0.28
CA THR A 157 9.86 -12.88 -1.30
C THR A 157 9.87 -11.37 -1.20
N LEU A 158 9.87 -10.72 -2.35
CA LEU A 158 9.71 -9.29 -2.54
C LEU A 158 8.54 -9.08 -3.50
N SER A 159 7.36 -8.80 -2.94
CA SER A 159 6.15 -8.52 -3.71
C SER A 159 6.14 -7.06 -4.15
N MET A 160 5.86 -6.80 -5.42
CA MET A 160 5.83 -5.45 -5.99
C MET A 160 4.89 -5.39 -7.18
N ASP A 161 4.58 -4.18 -7.65
CA ASP A 161 4.02 -3.98 -8.97
C ASP A 161 5.06 -4.26 -10.07
N MET A 162 4.66 -4.21 -11.33
CA MET A 162 5.55 -4.42 -12.48
C MET A 162 6.36 -3.18 -12.85
N ASN A 163 6.71 -2.34 -11.86
CA ASN A 163 7.54 -1.15 -12.06
C ASN A 163 8.97 -1.55 -12.45
N ALA A 164 9.41 -1.10 -13.63
CA ALA A 164 10.75 -1.40 -14.15
C ALA A 164 11.87 -0.92 -13.21
N GLY A 165 11.66 0.18 -12.48
CA GLY A 165 12.60 0.72 -11.51
C GLY A 165 12.81 -0.23 -10.33
N TYR A 166 11.72 -0.75 -9.75
CA TYR A 166 11.80 -1.70 -8.63
C TYR A 166 12.41 -3.03 -9.05
N ILE A 167 12.02 -3.55 -10.23
CA ILE A 167 12.60 -4.77 -10.78
C ILE A 167 14.12 -4.61 -10.97
N ARG A 168 14.55 -3.48 -11.51
CA ARG A 168 15.99 -3.18 -11.69
C ARG A 168 16.71 -3.10 -10.36
N ALA A 169 16.17 -2.39 -9.37
CA ALA A 169 16.75 -2.28 -8.03
C ALA A 169 16.89 -3.64 -7.36
N ALA A 170 15.84 -4.47 -7.42
CA ALA A 170 15.87 -5.82 -6.85
C ALA A 170 16.92 -6.70 -7.55
N ARG A 171 17.00 -6.69 -8.88
CA ARG A 171 17.99 -7.48 -9.63
C ARG A 171 19.44 -7.11 -9.31
N ILE A 172 19.70 -5.85 -8.99
CA ILE A 172 21.07 -5.36 -8.69
C ILE A 172 21.45 -5.72 -7.24
N HIS A 173 20.51 -5.57 -6.29
CA HIS A 173 20.84 -5.58 -4.87
C HIS A 173 20.36 -6.82 -4.10
N LEU A 174 19.41 -7.60 -4.64
CA LEU A 174 18.87 -8.76 -3.96
C LEU A 174 19.44 -10.07 -4.56
N PRO A 175 20.15 -10.89 -3.79
CA PRO A 175 20.62 -12.20 -4.25
C PRO A 175 19.46 -13.09 -4.71
N SER A 176 19.59 -13.75 -5.86
CA SER A 176 18.55 -14.57 -6.49
C SER A 176 17.22 -13.82 -6.71
N ALA A 177 17.28 -12.55 -7.10
CA ALA A 177 16.11 -11.69 -7.22
C ALA A 177 14.99 -12.28 -8.08
N VAL A 178 15.33 -12.94 -9.20
CA VAL A 178 14.36 -13.54 -10.14
C VAL A 178 13.46 -14.58 -9.46
N GLU A 179 14.00 -15.33 -8.50
CA GLU A 179 13.26 -16.35 -7.75
C GLU A 179 12.43 -15.74 -6.60
N LYS A 180 12.81 -14.55 -6.14
CA LYS A 180 12.23 -13.88 -4.97
C LYS A 180 11.19 -12.82 -5.34
N ILE A 181 11.24 -12.26 -6.57
CA ILE A 181 10.26 -11.27 -7.02
C ILE A 181 8.91 -11.95 -7.24
N ALA A 182 7.88 -11.40 -6.62
CA ALA A 182 6.49 -11.76 -6.85
C ALA A 182 5.72 -10.51 -7.29
N PHE A 183 5.00 -10.59 -8.39
CA PHE A 183 4.15 -9.47 -8.81
C PHE A 183 2.84 -9.45 -8.06
N ASP A 184 2.40 -8.26 -7.67
CA ASP A 184 1.11 -8.07 -7.02
C ASP A 184 -0.02 -8.50 -7.95
N ARG A 185 -0.82 -9.45 -7.45
CA ARG A 185 -1.97 -10.01 -8.16
C ARG A 185 -2.95 -8.96 -8.65
N PHE A 186 -3.18 -7.90 -7.86
CA PHE A 186 -4.10 -6.82 -8.23
C PHE A 186 -3.62 -6.10 -9.50
N HIS A 187 -2.34 -5.76 -9.55
CA HIS A 187 -1.75 -5.07 -10.69
C HIS A 187 -1.72 -5.95 -11.94
N VAL A 188 -1.41 -7.24 -11.81
CA VAL A 188 -1.50 -8.19 -12.94
C VAL A 188 -2.93 -8.34 -13.44
N ALA A 189 -3.90 -8.53 -12.54
CA ALA A 189 -5.31 -8.64 -12.90
C ALA A 189 -5.85 -7.37 -13.58
N LYS A 190 -5.41 -6.19 -13.11
CA LYS A 190 -5.73 -4.90 -13.73
C LYS A 190 -5.19 -4.82 -15.16
N GLN A 191 -3.92 -5.20 -15.39
CA GLN A 191 -3.34 -5.21 -16.73
C GLN A 191 -4.07 -6.17 -17.66
N LEU A 192 -4.40 -7.38 -17.21
CA LEU A 192 -5.20 -8.31 -18.01
C LEU A 192 -6.57 -7.71 -18.38
N GLY A 193 -7.21 -7.01 -17.45
CA GLY A 193 -8.45 -6.29 -17.71
C GLY A 193 -8.30 -5.17 -18.74
N GLU A 194 -7.20 -4.43 -18.68
CA GLU A 194 -6.87 -3.37 -19.66
C GLU A 194 -6.59 -3.94 -21.05
N VAL A 195 -5.89 -5.08 -21.14
CA VAL A 195 -5.64 -5.76 -22.42
C VAL A 195 -6.95 -6.23 -23.04
N VAL A 196 -7.86 -6.81 -22.25
CA VAL A 196 -9.21 -7.19 -22.75
C VAL A 196 -9.95 -5.95 -23.28
N ASP A 197 -9.93 -4.82 -22.57
CA ASP A 197 -10.65 -3.62 -23.02
C ASP A 197 -10.01 -3.00 -24.28
N LYS A 198 -8.69 -2.96 -24.38
CA LYS A 198 -7.99 -2.49 -25.58
C LYS A 198 -8.25 -3.38 -26.79
N THR A 199 -8.22 -4.71 -26.60
CA THR A 199 -8.56 -5.68 -27.67
C THR A 199 -9.98 -5.44 -28.14
N ARG A 200 -10.92 -5.27 -27.22
CA ARG A 200 -12.32 -4.94 -27.52
C ARG A 200 -12.45 -3.65 -28.33
N GLN A 201 -11.75 -2.61 -27.93
CA GLN A 201 -11.76 -1.32 -28.64
C GLN A 201 -11.22 -1.45 -30.08
N ASN A 202 -10.17 -2.23 -30.25
CA ASN A 202 -9.57 -2.47 -31.57
C ASN A 202 -10.45 -3.36 -32.48
N GLU A 203 -11.16 -4.36 -31.91
CA GLU A 203 -12.00 -5.28 -32.66
C GLU A 203 -13.36 -4.65 -33.01
N HIS A 204 -13.92 -3.81 -32.14
CA HIS A 204 -15.25 -3.22 -32.30
C HIS A 204 -15.49 -2.50 -33.64
N PRO A 205 -14.58 -1.70 -34.20
CA PRO A 205 -14.79 -1.04 -35.51
C PRO A 205 -14.90 -2.00 -36.69
N HIS A 206 -14.39 -3.22 -36.55
CA HIS A 206 -14.38 -4.24 -37.61
C HIS A 206 -15.66 -5.14 -37.62
N LEU A 207 -16.52 -4.95 -36.62
CA LEU A 207 -17.81 -5.67 -36.59
C LEU A 207 -18.76 -5.17 -37.66
N PRO A 208 -19.72 -6.06 -38.15
CA PRO A 208 -20.84 -5.64 -38.94
C PRO A 208 -21.63 -4.53 -38.22
N VAL A 209 -22.29 -3.63 -39.01
CA VAL A 209 -22.97 -2.44 -38.46
C VAL A 209 -23.98 -2.79 -37.36
N GLU A 210 -24.78 -3.82 -37.59
CA GLU A 210 -25.80 -4.29 -36.61
C GLU A 210 -25.16 -4.79 -35.32
N SER A 211 -24.12 -5.63 -35.42
CA SER A 211 -23.36 -6.17 -34.26
C SER A 211 -22.64 -5.06 -33.52
N ARG A 212 -22.12 -4.06 -34.22
CA ARG A 212 -21.43 -2.90 -33.62
C ARG A 212 -22.36 -2.09 -32.73
N HIS A 213 -23.59 -1.85 -33.19
CA HIS A 213 -24.57 -1.12 -32.39
C HIS A 213 -24.95 -1.89 -31.12
N GLN A 214 -25.15 -3.20 -31.21
CA GLN A 214 -25.45 -4.05 -30.05
C GLN A 214 -24.28 -4.22 -29.09
N ALA A 215 -23.04 -4.16 -29.57
CA ALA A 215 -21.82 -4.23 -28.74
C ALA A 215 -21.51 -2.91 -28.02
N LYS A 216 -22.16 -1.81 -28.39
CA LYS A 216 -21.96 -0.51 -27.75
C LYS A 216 -22.33 -0.55 -26.26
N GLY A 217 -21.49 0.01 -25.40
CA GLY A 217 -21.75 0.09 -23.95
C GLY A 217 -21.51 -1.22 -23.17
N THR A 218 -20.98 -2.27 -23.82
CA THR A 218 -20.79 -3.60 -23.19
C THR A 218 -19.44 -3.80 -22.50
N ARG A 219 -18.64 -2.74 -22.33
CA ARG A 219 -17.31 -2.78 -21.70
C ARG A 219 -17.31 -3.59 -20.40
N PHE A 220 -18.25 -3.29 -19.51
CA PHE A 220 -18.28 -3.90 -18.19
C PHE A 220 -18.61 -5.40 -18.19
N LEU A 221 -19.30 -5.92 -19.22
CA LEU A 221 -19.54 -7.35 -19.33
C LEU A 221 -18.25 -8.16 -19.44
N TRP A 222 -17.22 -7.62 -20.09
CA TRP A 222 -15.91 -8.25 -20.22
C TRP A 222 -15.03 -8.15 -18.97
N GLN A 223 -15.43 -7.31 -18.03
CA GLN A 223 -14.68 -7.12 -16.76
C GLN A 223 -15.22 -7.98 -15.63
N TYR A 224 -16.51 -8.30 -15.63
CA TYR A 224 -17.10 -9.18 -14.63
C TYR A 224 -16.63 -10.62 -14.77
N SER A 225 -16.57 -11.34 -13.65
CA SER A 225 -16.42 -12.79 -13.64
C SER A 225 -17.75 -13.45 -13.97
N ASP A 226 -17.69 -14.52 -14.76
CA ASP A 226 -18.86 -15.30 -15.18
C ASP A 226 -19.74 -15.74 -14.00
N LYS A 227 -19.13 -16.08 -12.89
CA LYS A 227 -19.79 -16.53 -11.63
C LYS A 227 -20.74 -15.52 -11.00
N TRP A 228 -20.62 -14.24 -11.33
CA TRP A 228 -21.39 -13.15 -10.70
C TRP A 228 -22.34 -12.44 -11.67
N MET A 229 -22.57 -13.03 -12.85
CA MET A 229 -23.47 -12.46 -13.85
C MET A 229 -24.89 -13.00 -13.70
N THR A 230 -25.87 -12.12 -13.93
CA THR A 230 -27.25 -12.53 -14.10
C THR A 230 -27.40 -13.29 -15.43
N GLU A 231 -28.40 -14.14 -15.55
CA GLU A 231 -28.69 -14.95 -16.75
C GLU A 231 -28.71 -14.09 -18.03
N SER A 232 -29.45 -12.99 -18.02
CA SER A 232 -29.52 -12.05 -19.16
C SER A 232 -28.14 -11.45 -19.53
N ARG A 233 -27.24 -11.22 -18.55
CA ARG A 233 -25.89 -10.75 -18.85
C ARG A 233 -25.01 -11.87 -19.42
N GLN A 234 -25.19 -13.09 -18.97
CA GLN A 234 -24.49 -14.27 -19.51
C GLN A 234 -24.91 -14.52 -20.98
N GLU A 235 -26.18 -14.47 -21.30
CA GLU A 235 -26.68 -14.58 -22.67
C GLU A 235 -26.07 -13.50 -23.57
N LYS A 236 -26.07 -12.24 -23.11
CA LYS A 236 -25.48 -11.14 -23.86
C LYS A 236 -23.94 -11.32 -24.01
N LEU A 237 -23.26 -11.82 -23.01
CA LEU A 237 -21.84 -12.12 -23.11
C LEU A 237 -21.57 -13.26 -24.09
N MET A 238 -22.37 -14.32 -24.09
CA MET A 238 -22.25 -15.42 -25.06
C MET A 238 -22.42 -14.93 -26.49
N TRP A 239 -23.41 -14.09 -26.74
CA TRP A 239 -23.58 -13.46 -28.04
C TRP A 239 -22.36 -12.63 -28.46
N LEU A 240 -21.86 -11.77 -27.56
CA LEU A 240 -20.66 -10.94 -27.78
C LEU A 240 -19.42 -11.80 -28.10
N ARG A 241 -19.24 -12.91 -27.38
CA ARG A 241 -18.13 -13.85 -27.61
C ARG A 241 -18.14 -14.48 -28.98
N ALA A 242 -19.34 -14.73 -29.53
CA ALA A 242 -19.50 -15.23 -30.89
C ALA A 242 -19.10 -14.17 -31.94
N GLN A 243 -19.37 -12.89 -31.69
CA GLN A 243 -19.09 -11.78 -32.61
C GLN A 243 -17.65 -11.28 -32.52
N MET A 244 -17.06 -11.26 -31.29
CA MET A 244 -15.77 -10.64 -30.95
C MET A 244 -14.76 -11.73 -30.55
N LYS A 245 -14.19 -12.40 -31.54
CA LYS A 245 -13.34 -13.59 -31.32
C LYS A 245 -12.05 -13.28 -30.56
N LEU A 246 -11.35 -12.20 -30.95
CA LEU A 246 -10.09 -11.81 -30.28
C LEU A 246 -10.34 -11.37 -28.83
N THR A 247 -11.39 -10.58 -28.61
CA THR A 247 -11.79 -10.16 -27.27
C THR A 247 -12.22 -11.36 -26.42
N SER A 248 -12.94 -12.33 -27.02
CA SER A 248 -13.35 -13.57 -26.35
C SER A 248 -12.15 -14.41 -25.93
N GLN A 249 -11.15 -14.56 -26.80
CA GLN A 249 -9.92 -15.29 -26.48
C GLN A 249 -9.15 -14.61 -25.35
N CYS A 250 -9.02 -13.28 -25.42
CA CYS A 250 -8.37 -12.47 -24.40
C CYS A 250 -9.09 -12.59 -23.05
N TRP A 251 -10.42 -12.51 -23.04
CA TRP A 251 -11.25 -12.67 -21.84
C TRP A 251 -11.11 -14.08 -21.23
N ALA A 252 -11.11 -15.13 -22.05
CA ALA A 252 -10.93 -16.50 -21.59
C ALA A 252 -9.56 -16.70 -20.89
N LEU A 253 -8.50 -16.15 -21.47
CA LEU A 253 -7.17 -16.15 -20.85
C LEU A 253 -7.16 -15.41 -19.50
N LYS A 254 -7.85 -14.26 -19.40
CA LYS A 254 -7.98 -13.51 -18.13
C LYS A 254 -8.72 -14.34 -17.07
N GLU A 255 -9.85 -14.98 -17.42
CA GLU A 255 -10.61 -15.78 -16.47
C GLU A 255 -9.84 -17.05 -16.04
N LEU A 256 -9.13 -17.69 -16.97
CA LEU A 256 -8.26 -18.83 -16.64
C LEU A 256 -7.15 -18.42 -15.66
N ALA A 257 -6.51 -17.27 -15.85
CA ALA A 257 -5.54 -16.74 -14.90
C ALA A 257 -6.13 -16.54 -13.50
N LYS A 258 -7.35 -15.98 -13.41
CA LYS A 258 -8.08 -15.83 -12.14
C LYS A 258 -8.36 -17.17 -11.46
N ASP A 259 -8.78 -18.16 -12.22
CA ASP A 259 -9.06 -19.50 -11.67
C ASP A 259 -7.79 -20.15 -11.14
N ILE A 260 -6.66 -20.04 -11.85
CA ILE A 260 -5.36 -20.52 -11.38
C ILE A 260 -4.97 -19.83 -10.07
N TRP A 261 -5.14 -18.50 -9.98
CA TRP A 261 -4.83 -17.75 -8.75
C TRP A 261 -5.68 -18.13 -7.55
N ASN A 262 -6.94 -18.51 -7.76
CA ASN A 262 -7.88 -18.82 -6.69
C ASN A 262 -7.68 -20.22 -6.10
N ARG A 263 -6.90 -21.10 -6.76
CA ARG A 263 -6.57 -22.42 -6.25
C ARG A 263 -5.43 -22.35 -5.21
N PRO A 264 -5.41 -23.25 -4.21
CA PRO A 264 -4.28 -23.41 -3.31
C PRO A 264 -2.98 -23.69 -4.07
N TRP A 265 -1.85 -23.37 -3.47
CA TRP A 265 -0.55 -23.70 -4.06
C TRP A 265 -0.36 -25.21 -4.20
N SER A 266 0.07 -25.65 -5.38
CA SER A 266 0.46 -27.03 -5.69
C SER A 266 1.38 -27.05 -6.91
N GLU A 267 2.11 -28.14 -7.14
CA GLU A 267 2.90 -28.32 -8.37
C GLU A 267 2.01 -28.35 -9.62
N GLU A 268 0.80 -28.85 -9.51
CA GLU A 268 -0.20 -28.79 -10.57
C GLU A 268 -0.54 -27.33 -10.94
N ARG A 269 -0.74 -26.47 -9.93
CA ARG A 269 -0.96 -25.03 -10.15
C ARG A 269 0.23 -24.38 -10.86
N ARG A 270 1.46 -24.80 -10.55
CA ARG A 270 2.67 -24.35 -11.25
C ARG A 270 2.63 -24.75 -12.72
N SER A 271 2.29 -26.01 -13.01
CA SER A 271 2.13 -26.52 -14.37
C SER A 271 1.02 -25.78 -15.14
N ASP A 272 -0.07 -25.42 -14.47
CA ASP A 272 -1.15 -24.64 -15.07
C ASP A 272 -0.70 -23.23 -15.47
N TRP A 273 0.16 -22.58 -14.67
CA TRP A 273 0.74 -21.30 -15.08
C TRP A 273 1.66 -21.44 -16.31
N GLN A 274 2.43 -22.51 -16.41
CA GLN A 274 3.24 -22.76 -17.60
C GLN A 274 2.38 -22.96 -18.84
N ARG A 275 1.29 -23.75 -18.70
CA ARG A 275 0.30 -23.93 -19.79
C ARG A 275 -0.38 -22.59 -20.15
N TRP A 276 -0.74 -21.79 -19.17
CA TRP A 276 -1.33 -20.47 -19.41
C TRP A 276 -0.39 -19.56 -20.18
N LEU A 277 0.89 -19.49 -19.82
CA LEU A 277 1.90 -18.72 -20.54
C LEU A 277 2.03 -19.20 -22.00
N ALA A 278 2.04 -20.50 -22.23
CA ALA A 278 2.07 -21.04 -23.58
C ALA A 278 0.82 -20.67 -24.39
N LEU A 279 -0.37 -20.74 -23.79
CA LEU A 279 -1.62 -20.33 -24.42
C LEU A 279 -1.64 -18.83 -24.76
N ALA A 280 -1.16 -17.99 -23.86
CA ALA A 280 -1.05 -16.55 -24.08
C ALA A 280 -0.08 -16.21 -25.23
N ALA A 281 1.10 -16.83 -25.22
CA ALA A 281 2.12 -16.65 -26.26
C ALA A 281 1.67 -17.10 -27.66
N ASN A 282 0.85 -18.16 -27.74
CA ASN A 282 0.31 -18.69 -28.98
C ASN A 282 -1.09 -18.12 -29.34
N SER A 283 -1.61 -17.16 -28.58
CA SER A 283 -2.90 -16.54 -28.86
C SER A 283 -2.82 -15.63 -30.10
N ASP A 284 -3.97 -15.41 -30.76
CA ASP A 284 -4.10 -14.43 -31.84
C ASP A 284 -4.16 -12.98 -31.32
N VAL A 285 -4.05 -12.78 -30.02
CA VAL A 285 -4.11 -11.45 -29.37
C VAL A 285 -2.70 -10.89 -29.17
N PRO A 286 -2.24 -9.92 -29.98
CA PRO A 286 -0.87 -9.39 -29.91
C PRO A 286 -0.49 -8.84 -28.52
N MET A 287 -1.46 -8.26 -27.81
CA MET A 287 -1.25 -7.65 -26.49
C MET A 287 -1.18 -8.66 -25.34
N MET A 288 -1.42 -9.97 -25.61
CA MET A 288 -1.26 -11.05 -24.62
C MET A 288 0.12 -11.71 -24.71
N LYS A 289 0.83 -11.51 -25.79
CA LYS A 289 2.21 -11.98 -26.02
C LYS A 289 3.20 -11.05 -25.34
#